data_db0a1968bfb22f7c3266cfd06430fecb
#
_entry.id   db0a1968bfb22f7c3266cfd06430fecb
#
_cell.length_a   1.000
_cell.length_b   1.000
_cell.length_c   1.000
_cell.angle_alpha   90.00
_cell.angle_beta   90.00
_cell.angle_gamma   90.00
#
_symmetry.space_group_name_H-M   'P 1'
#
loop_
_entity.id
_entity.type
_entity.pdbx_description
1 polymer ?
#
loop_
_entity_poly.entity_id
_entity_poly.type
_entity_poly.pdbx_seq_one_letter_code
_entity_poly.pdbx_strand_id
1 'polypeptide(L)'
;MGLKYVEQIKSVALFVLVFLSITLTFSIWTYKPNYDIMEQTKVVPISIDKQRQLSDIIKPYRMLFHMNGKWKGTNENAKMKTILSEMKNWELSDLTLVSNNLDDKKLNELIGLNNGMTLFYTGEIPFPVFFQNLLPVNNKKIPEAAFNRMIIEWDKINNNELLVFFANSKNDKLYKAKIKVQSEKHFQTNIVTVAKSLPNYLEIKREGAKNFYLPAKDINIPKYTYIVDPDPVDRYKYALFSNPKIVKHSPDEVTSTEKYTDDKSLMTIDVTKKTLNFVNTSIVDNKEKELESDLILNTFNFINEHGGWTGDFRYNEVDYGNQKVTYQMYLEDQPVFSDRLVTLTEISTYWGNDRISKYYRPYYKLVSIPARNEGKLMSGPEAIEKLKDREDIKFEDIEEIRSGFNVTTDVNPNLFTLEPMWFYSINGKWEHLSPVIAGGEQIGLE
;
A
#
# COMPACT_ATOMS: atom_id res chain seq x y z
N MET A 1 -90.46 -15.25 -18.69
CA MET A 1 -89.36 -15.26 -19.66
C MET A 1 -88.09 -14.53 -19.19
N GLY A 2 -88.10 -13.84 -18.06
CA GLY A 2 -86.92 -13.04 -17.59
C GLY A 2 -85.78 -13.78 -16.91
N LEU A 3 -86.03 -14.89 -16.22
CA LEU A 3 -85.00 -15.54 -15.42
C LEU A 3 -83.92 -16.28 -16.24
N LYS A 4 -84.23 -16.82 -17.38
CA LYS A 4 -83.30 -17.55 -18.25
C LYS A 4 -82.26 -16.63 -18.86
N TYR A 5 -82.61 -15.38 -19.18
CA TYR A 5 -81.64 -14.39 -19.70
C TYR A 5 -80.71 -13.88 -18.61
N VAL A 6 -81.13 -13.76 -17.38
CA VAL A 6 -80.31 -13.32 -16.28
C VAL A 6 -79.21 -14.36 -15.96
N GLU A 7 -79.54 -15.66 -16.02
CA GLU A 7 -78.54 -16.72 -15.83
C GLU A 7 -77.55 -16.79 -16.96
N GLN A 8 -77.98 -16.58 -18.18
CA GLN A 8 -77.05 -16.50 -19.35
C GLN A 8 -76.11 -15.29 -19.23
N ILE A 9 -76.65 -14.14 -18.81
CA ILE A 9 -75.82 -12.93 -18.60
C ILE A 9 -74.81 -13.15 -17.50
N LYS A 10 -75.19 -13.79 -16.38
CA LYS A 10 -74.21 -14.14 -15.31
C LYS A 10 -73.19 -15.14 -15.74
N SER A 11 -73.54 -16.12 -16.57
CA SER A 11 -72.61 -17.12 -17.10
C SER A 11 -71.56 -16.47 -18.06
N VAL A 12 -72.00 -15.56 -18.92
CA VAL A 12 -71.14 -14.81 -19.84
C VAL A 12 -70.24 -13.87 -19.05
N ALA A 13 -70.77 -13.15 -18.03
CA ALA A 13 -69.96 -12.28 -17.19
C ALA A 13 -68.90 -13.07 -16.42
N LEU A 14 -69.23 -14.22 -15.87
CA LEU A 14 -68.29 -15.10 -15.20
C LEU A 14 -67.18 -15.59 -16.16
N PHE A 15 -67.53 -16.00 -17.37
CA PHE A 15 -66.59 -16.44 -18.36
C PHE A 15 -65.61 -15.32 -18.75
N VAL A 16 -66.11 -14.09 -18.94
CA VAL A 16 -65.27 -12.92 -19.23
C VAL A 16 -64.33 -12.62 -18.08
N LEU A 17 -64.79 -12.69 -16.80
CA LEU A 17 -63.95 -12.46 -15.63
C LEU A 17 -62.86 -13.53 -15.48
N VAL A 18 -63.18 -14.81 -15.71
CA VAL A 18 -62.18 -15.88 -15.69
C VAL A 18 -61.16 -15.72 -16.83
N PHE A 19 -61.60 -15.39 -18.00
CA PHE A 19 -60.68 -15.10 -19.13
C PHE A 19 -59.77 -13.91 -18.88
N LEU A 20 -60.32 -12.84 -18.30
CA LEU A 20 -59.55 -11.66 -17.90
C LEU A 20 -58.51 -12.00 -16.81
N SER A 21 -58.90 -12.82 -15.85
CA SER A 21 -57.99 -13.28 -14.77
C SER A 21 -56.82 -14.11 -15.34
N ILE A 22 -57.11 -15.01 -16.28
CA ILE A 22 -56.07 -15.83 -16.95
C ILE A 22 -55.12 -14.94 -17.79
N THR A 23 -55.67 -14.00 -18.56
CA THR A 23 -54.84 -13.08 -19.35
C THR A 23 -54.02 -12.16 -18.49
N LEU A 24 -54.48 -11.64 -17.37
CA LEU A 24 -53.75 -10.86 -16.42
C LEU A 24 -52.62 -11.68 -15.75
N THR A 25 -52.94 -12.92 -15.35
CA THR A 25 -51.92 -13.82 -14.77
C THR A 25 -50.81 -14.13 -15.77
N PHE A 26 -51.17 -14.37 -17.04
CA PHE A 26 -50.21 -14.59 -18.12
C PHE A 26 -49.37 -13.32 -18.41
N SER A 27 -50.01 -12.15 -18.36
CA SER A 27 -49.35 -10.85 -18.54
C SER A 27 -48.34 -10.58 -17.43
N ILE A 28 -48.69 -10.91 -16.17
CA ILE A 28 -47.77 -10.77 -15.04
C ILE A 28 -46.60 -11.76 -15.14
N TRP A 29 -46.84 -12.98 -15.58
CA TRP A 29 -45.81 -14.00 -15.74
C TRP A 29 -44.87 -13.73 -16.92
N THR A 30 -45.36 -13.09 -17.96
CA THR A 30 -44.56 -12.70 -19.16
C THR A 30 -44.01 -11.30 -19.07
N TYR A 31 -44.39 -10.52 -18.06
CA TYR A 31 -43.83 -9.20 -17.85
C TYR A 31 -42.38 -9.32 -17.43
N LYS A 32 -41.47 -9.24 -18.41
CA LYS A 32 -40.06 -8.90 -18.19
C LYS A 32 -40.00 -7.38 -18.18
N PRO A 33 -39.71 -6.74 -17.02
CA PRO A 33 -39.42 -5.34 -17.06
C PRO A 33 -38.25 -5.16 -18.01
N ASN A 34 -38.43 -4.39 -19.06
CA ASN A 34 -37.31 -3.85 -19.81
C ASN A 34 -36.58 -2.96 -18.81
N TYR A 35 -35.56 -3.51 -18.17
CA TYR A 35 -34.49 -2.68 -17.70
C TYR A 35 -33.85 -2.19 -19.01
N ASP A 36 -34.24 -1.03 -19.48
CA ASP A 36 -33.44 -0.28 -20.41
C ASP A 36 -32.04 -0.34 -19.81
N ILE A 37 -31.13 -1.00 -20.51
CA ILE A 37 -29.72 -0.83 -20.27
C ILE A 37 -29.56 0.67 -20.50
N MET A 38 -29.63 1.44 -19.39
CA MET A 38 -29.28 2.85 -19.43
C MET A 38 -27.91 2.83 -20.10
N GLU A 39 -27.85 3.36 -21.32
CA GLU A 39 -26.59 3.61 -21.99
C GLU A 39 -25.70 4.18 -20.92
N GLN A 40 -24.60 3.49 -20.65
CA GLN A 40 -23.58 4.00 -19.73
C GLN A 40 -23.21 5.36 -20.31
N THR A 41 -23.87 6.39 -19.79
CA THR A 41 -23.42 7.75 -20.03
C THR A 41 -21.97 7.69 -19.65
N LYS A 42 -21.06 7.86 -20.62
CA LYS A 42 -19.62 7.94 -20.37
C LYS A 42 -19.48 9.05 -19.35
N VAL A 43 -19.44 8.67 -18.07
CA VAL A 43 -19.14 9.58 -16.99
C VAL A 43 -17.73 10.03 -17.30
N VAL A 44 -17.57 11.30 -17.63
CA VAL A 44 -16.24 11.89 -17.78
C VAL A 44 -15.55 11.62 -16.43
N PRO A 45 -14.47 10.84 -16.40
CA PRO A 45 -13.84 10.49 -15.14
C PRO A 45 -13.31 11.77 -14.48
N ILE A 46 -13.98 12.20 -13.43
CA ILE A 46 -13.53 13.33 -12.62
C ILE A 46 -12.41 12.80 -11.76
N SER A 47 -11.17 13.01 -12.21
CA SER A 47 -9.99 12.58 -11.47
C SER A 47 -9.88 13.34 -10.14
N ILE A 48 -9.57 12.64 -9.06
CA ILE A 48 -9.36 13.20 -7.73
C ILE A 48 -8.02 13.93 -7.69
N ASP A 49 -6.96 13.28 -8.20
CA ASP A 49 -5.61 13.84 -8.35
C ASP A 49 -4.94 13.24 -9.60
N LYS A 50 -3.64 13.45 -9.75
CA LYS A 50 -2.86 12.96 -10.89
C LYS A 50 -2.65 11.45 -10.83
N GLN A 51 -2.66 10.83 -11.99
CA GLN A 51 -2.21 9.44 -12.15
C GLN A 51 -0.71 9.33 -11.87
N ARG A 52 -0.28 8.17 -11.38
CA ARG A 52 1.12 7.84 -11.10
C ARG A 52 1.57 6.62 -11.88
N GLN A 53 2.88 6.50 -12.07
CA GLN A 53 3.47 5.28 -12.60
C GLN A 53 3.60 4.24 -11.48
N LEU A 54 3.50 2.96 -11.81
CA LEU A 54 3.68 1.89 -10.83
C LEU A 54 5.06 1.94 -10.16
N SER A 55 6.10 2.38 -10.90
CA SER A 55 7.45 2.61 -10.37
C SER A 55 7.54 3.75 -9.32
N ASP A 56 6.54 4.63 -9.26
CA ASP A 56 6.45 5.65 -8.21
C ASP A 56 5.82 5.11 -6.93
N ILE A 57 5.05 4.03 -7.05
CA ILE A 57 4.34 3.38 -5.94
C ILE A 57 5.17 2.22 -5.37
N ILE A 58 5.73 1.35 -6.25
CA ILE A 58 6.55 0.22 -5.84
C ILE A 58 8.01 0.62 -5.96
N LYS A 59 8.63 0.97 -4.83
CA LYS A 59 10.05 1.32 -4.73
C LYS A 59 10.62 0.86 -3.40
N PRO A 60 11.95 0.62 -3.34
CA PRO A 60 12.58 0.28 -2.09
C PRO A 60 12.47 1.44 -1.09
N TYR A 61 12.31 1.11 0.18
CA TYR A 61 12.33 2.12 1.25
C TYR A 61 13.75 2.39 1.77
N ARG A 62 14.72 1.50 1.44
CA ARG A 62 16.13 1.61 1.81
C ARG A 62 17.02 0.94 0.76
N MET A 63 18.14 1.55 0.47
CA MET A 63 19.27 0.91 -0.18
C MET A 63 20.46 0.87 0.76
N LEU A 64 21.09 -0.29 0.84
CA LEU A 64 22.23 -0.55 1.70
C LEU A 64 23.41 -1.04 0.85
N PHE A 65 24.61 -0.61 1.17
CA PHE A 65 25.84 -1.00 0.50
C PHE A 65 26.86 -1.47 1.51
N HIS A 66 27.47 -2.61 1.25
CA HIS A 66 28.60 -3.11 2.02
C HIS A 66 29.85 -3.10 1.17
N MET A 67 30.82 -2.24 1.51
CA MET A 67 32.04 -2.01 0.73
C MET A 67 33.25 -1.87 1.64
N ASN A 68 34.28 -2.69 1.40
CA ASN A 68 35.52 -2.64 2.17
C ASN A 68 35.28 -2.70 3.70
N GLY A 69 34.36 -3.56 4.13
CA GLY A 69 33.98 -3.73 5.54
C GLY A 69 33.21 -2.55 6.15
N LYS A 70 32.69 -1.63 5.34
CA LYS A 70 31.92 -0.47 5.78
C LYS A 70 30.51 -0.51 5.20
N TRP A 71 29.54 -0.17 6.03
CA TRP A 71 28.16 -0.03 5.64
C TRP A 71 27.81 1.40 5.27
N LYS A 72 27.19 1.57 4.12
CA LYS A 72 26.62 2.83 3.62
C LYS A 72 25.16 2.61 3.29
N GLY A 73 24.31 3.62 3.45
CA GLY A 73 22.91 3.44 3.11
C GLY A 73 22.16 4.74 2.90
N THR A 74 20.97 4.63 2.32
CA THR A 74 20.05 5.75 2.14
C THR A 74 18.62 5.28 2.08
N ASN A 75 17.70 6.11 2.56
CA ASN A 75 16.26 6.06 2.33
C ASN A 75 15.77 7.27 1.51
N GLU A 76 16.66 8.19 1.14
CA GLU A 76 16.34 9.38 0.34
C GLU A 76 15.98 8.98 -1.10
N ASN A 77 14.74 9.27 -1.51
CA ASN A 77 14.22 8.91 -2.83
C ASN A 77 15.06 9.52 -3.98
N ALA A 78 15.57 10.74 -3.81
CA ALA A 78 16.40 11.38 -4.83
C ALA A 78 17.67 10.58 -5.14
N LYS A 79 18.36 10.08 -4.10
CA LYS A 79 19.57 9.25 -4.25
C LYS A 79 19.22 7.86 -4.80
N MET A 80 18.15 7.24 -4.29
CA MET A 80 17.67 5.94 -4.77
C MET A 80 17.23 6.02 -6.24
N LYS A 81 16.55 7.09 -6.65
CA LYS A 81 16.04 7.29 -8.02
C LYS A 81 17.19 7.29 -9.04
N THR A 82 18.34 7.89 -8.72
CA THR A 82 19.51 7.86 -9.59
C THR A 82 19.97 6.43 -9.86
N ILE A 83 20.06 5.62 -8.82
CA ILE A 83 20.46 4.20 -8.91
C ILE A 83 19.40 3.38 -9.66
N LEU A 84 18.10 3.55 -9.32
CA LEU A 84 17.01 2.84 -9.99
C LEU A 84 16.90 3.21 -11.48
N SER A 85 17.23 4.46 -11.85
CA SER A 85 17.25 4.88 -13.26
C SER A 85 18.33 4.16 -14.06
N GLU A 86 19.50 3.92 -13.44
CA GLU A 86 20.56 3.12 -14.05
C GLU A 86 20.13 1.67 -14.23
N MET A 87 19.45 1.09 -13.23
CA MET A 87 18.96 -0.29 -13.28
C MET A 87 17.95 -0.54 -14.41
N LYS A 88 17.22 0.47 -14.88
CA LYS A 88 16.30 0.32 -16.03
C LYS A 88 17.00 -0.07 -17.34
N ASN A 89 18.31 0.17 -17.42
CA ASN A 89 19.12 -0.18 -18.58
C ASN A 89 19.78 -1.56 -18.47
N TRP A 90 19.49 -2.30 -17.41
CA TRP A 90 20.05 -3.62 -17.18
C TRP A 90 19.13 -4.71 -17.73
N GLU A 91 19.69 -5.84 -18.12
CA GLU A 91 18.96 -7.02 -18.56
C GLU A 91 19.16 -8.14 -17.54
N LEU A 92 18.05 -8.79 -17.15
CA LEU A 92 18.08 -9.94 -16.27
C LEU A 92 17.90 -11.24 -17.06
N SER A 93 18.69 -12.25 -16.71
CA SER A 93 18.62 -13.61 -17.28
C SER A 93 18.82 -14.68 -16.20
N ASP A 94 18.55 -15.93 -16.57
CA ASP A 94 18.84 -17.12 -15.77
C ASP A 94 18.18 -17.11 -14.37
N LEU A 95 16.95 -16.58 -14.25
CA LEU A 95 16.22 -16.59 -12.99
C LEU A 95 15.88 -18.04 -12.58
N THR A 96 16.43 -18.48 -11.47
CA THR A 96 16.26 -19.83 -10.95
C THR A 96 16.03 -19.84 -9.44
N LEU A 97 15.21 -20.77 -8.95
CA LEU A 97 15.03 -21.03 -7.53
C LEU A 97 16.27 -21.76 -6.99
N VAL A 98 16.87 -21.23 -5.93
CA VAL A 98 18.06 -21.79 -5.28
C VAL A 98 17.69 -22.55 -3.99
N SER A 99 16.75 -22.01 -3.20
CA SER A 99 16.35 -22.59 -1.93
C SER A 99 14.88 -22.28 -1.61
N ASN A 100 14.23 -23.25 -0.98
CA ASN A 100 12.91 -23.10 -0.34
C ASN A 100 13.01 -23.06 1.20
N ASN A 101 14.22 -22.92 1.74
CA ASN A 101 14.47 -22.87 3.18
C ASN A 101 15.59 -21.85 3.42
N LEU A 102 15.24 -20.57 3.28
CA LEU A 102 16.14 -19.44 3.53
C LEU A 102 15.98 -19.01 4.98
N ASP A 103 16.92 -19.40 5.84
CA ASP A 103 16.96 -18.93 7.21
C ASP A 103 17.55 -17.51 7.35
N ASP A 104 17.33 -16.89 8.49
CA ASP A 104 17.82 -15.52 8.77
C ASP A 104 19.34 -15.44 8.77
N LYS A 105 20.06 -16.52 9.16
CA LYS A 105 21.52 -16.57 9.12
C LYS A 105 22.01 -16.47 7.66
N LYS A 106 21.44 -17.25 6.76
CA LYS A 106 21.79 -17.23 5.34
C LYS A 106 21.44 -15.89 4.69
N LEU A 107 20.29 -15.32 5.06
CA LEU A 107 19.91 -13.99 4.60
C LEU A 107 20.90 -12.91 5.08
N ASN A 108 21.32 -12.95 6.34
CA ASN A 108 22.33 -12.02 6.90
C ASN A 108 23.68 -12.19 6.19
N GLU A 109 24.12 -13.42 5.88
CA GLU A 109 25.33 -13.69 5.10
C GLU A 109 25.26 -13.07 3.70
N LEU A 110 24.11 -13.21 3.01
CA LEU A 110 23.92 -12.65 1.67
C LEU A 110 23.92 -11.13 1.68
N ILE A 111 23.24 -10.49 2.63
CA ILE A 111 23.25 -9.04 2.78
C ILE A 111 24.67 -8.56 3.14
N GLY A 112 25.40 -9.34 3.94
CA GLY A 112 26.76 -9.06 4.37
C GLY A 112 27.86 -9.32 3.32
N LEU A 113 27.54 -9.72 2.10
CA LEU A 113 28.52 -9.89 1.02
C LEU A 113 29.32 -8.59 0.82
N ASN A 114 30.63 -8.69 0.82
CA ASN A 114 31.48 -7.53 0.53
C ASN A 114 31.32 -7.12 -0.95
N ASN A 115 31.39 -5.81 -1.23
CA ASN A 115 31.04 -5.28 -2.54
C ASN A 115 29.63 -5.72 -2.98
N GLY A 116 28.67 -5.50 -2.08
CA GLY A 116 27.26 -5.83 -2.24
C GLY A 116 26.35 -4.61 -2.07
N MET A 117 25.21 -4.64 -2.78
CA MET A 117 24.10 -3.70 -2.64
C MET A 117 22.83 -4.46 -2.35
N THR A 118 22.06 -4.02 -1.36
CA THR A 118 20.76 -4.59 -1.05
C THR A 118 19.66 -3.54 -1.13
N LEU A 119 18.61 -3.82 -1.90
CA LEU A 119 17.37 -3.06 -1.95
C LEU A 119 16.35 -3.72 -1.02
N PHE A 120 15.78 -2.92 -0.13
CA PHE A 120 14.79 -3.36 0.85
C PHE A 120 13.40 -2.85 0.45
N TYR A 121 12.47 -3.76 0.31
CA TYR A 121 11.05 -3.45 0.05
C TYR A 121 10.22 -3.76 1.29
N THR A 122 9.13 -3.02 1.49
CA THR A 122 8.23 -3.20 2.63
C THR A 122 7.50 -4.54 2.56
N GLY A 123 6.79 -4.77 1.48
CA GLY A 123 6.07 -6.00 1.20
C GLY A 123 6.76 -6.87 0.17
N GLU A 124 6.15 -8.01 -0.07
CA GLU A 124 6.54 -8.96 -1.11
C GLU A 124 6.14 -8.41 -2.48
N ILE A 125 7.07 -8.42 -3.44
CA ILE A 125 6.85 -7.95 -4.80
C ILE A 125 6.91 -9.13 -5.75
N PRO A 126 5.80 -9.47 -6.43
CA PRO A 126 5.79 -10.52 -7.44
C PRO A 126 6.72 -10.19 -8.61
N PHE A 127 7.44 -11.20 -9.11
CA PHE A 127 8.33 -11.03 -10.25
C PHE A 127 7.62 -10.45 -11.49
N PRO A 128 6.39 -10.85 -11.85
CA PRO A 128 5.72 -10.25 -13.00
C PRO A 128 5.54 -8.74 -12.85
N VAL A 129 5.16 -8.26 -11.66
CA VAL A 129 5.02 -6.83 -11.35
C VAL A 129 6.35 -6.10 -11.44
N PHE A 130 7.41 -6.69 -10.89
CA PHE A 130 8.74 -6.09 -10.86
C PHE A 130 9.35 -5.97 -12.25
N PHE A 131 9.33 -7.04 -13.02
CA PHE A 131 9.98 -7.08 -14.33
C PHE A 131 9.22 -6.28 -15.40
N GLN A 132 7.92 -6.20 -15.32
CA GLN A 132 7.13 -5.39 -16.24
C GLN A 132 7.47 -3.89 -16.12
N ASN A 133 7.87 -3.40 -14.95
CA ASN A 133 7.93 -1.97 -14.66
C ASN A 133 9.31 -1.45 -14.26
N LEU A 134 10.21 -2.28 -13.77
CA LEU A 134 11.46 -1.82 -13.14
C LEU A 134 12.72 -2.40 -13.78
N LEU A 135 12.69 -3.63 -14.26
CA LEU A 135 13.87 -4.31 -14.78
C LEU A 135 13.48 -5.21 -15.96
N PRO A 136 13.88 -4.90 -17.20
CA PRO A 136 13.59 -5.77 -18.35
C PRO A 136 14.17 -7.18 -18.15
N VAL A 137 13.42 -8.19 -18.53
CA VAL A 137 13.82 -9.59 -18.41
C VAL A 137 13.80 -10.28 -19.77
N ASN A 138 14.86 -11.01 -20.06
CA ASN A 138 14.97 -11.81 -21.29
C ASN A 138 14.55 -13.28 -21.06
N ASN A 139 13.48 -13.50 -20.29
CA ASN A 139 12.98 -14.84 -19.97
C ASN A 139 11.56 -15.03 -20.55
N LYS A 140 11.34 -16.19 -21.19
CA LYS A 140 10.04 -16.55 -21.77
C LYS A 140 8.96 -16.87 -20.74
N LYS A 141 9.33 -17.23 -19.50
CA LYS A 141 8.40 -17.53 -18.40
C LYS A 141 8.90 -16.90 -17.11
N ILE A 142 8.19 -15.90 -16.64
CA ILE A 142 8.39 -15.30 -15.33
C ILE A 142 7.57 -16.11 -14.33
N PRO A 143 8.17 -16.64 -13.23
CA PRO A 143 7.42 -17.37 -12.22
C PRO A 143 6.51 -16.43 -11.42
N GLU A 144 5.33 -16.90 -11.05
CA GLU A 144 4.47 -16.23 -10.08
C GLU A 144 5.01 -16.50 -8.67
N ALA A 145 6.06 -15.75 -8.33
CA ALA A 145 6.73 -15.78 -7.05
C ALA A 145 7.18 -14.37 -6.68
N ALA A 146 7.43 -14.13 -5.41
CA ALA A 146 7.68 -12.80 -4.90
C ALA A 146 8.98 -12.75 -4.08
N PHE A 147 9.50 -11.53 -3.91
CA PHE A 147 10.66 -11.23 -3.10
C PHE A 147 10.46 -9.91 -2.34
N ASN A 148 11.23 -9.70 -1.27
CA ASN A 148 11.26 -8.43 -0.54
C ASN A 148 12.68 -7.89 -0.32
N ARG A 149 13.70 -8.62 -0.78
CA ARG A 149 15.11 -8.19 -0.80
C ARG A 149 15.72 -8.52 -2.16
N MET A 150 16.36 -7.54 -2.78
CA MET A 150 17.16 -7.73 -3.97
C MET A 150 18.62 -7.44 -3.62
N ILE A 151 19.48 -8.44 -3.73
CA ILE A 151 20.87 -8.38 -3.31
C ILE A 151 21.75 -8.54 -4.55
N ILE A 152 22.61 -7.59 -4.82
CA ILE A 152 23.49 -7.56 -5.99
C ILE A 152 24.93 -7.64 -5.50
N GLU A 153 25.68 -8.64 -5.97
CA GLU A 153 27.11 -8.82 -5.72
C GLU A 153 27.88 -8.34 -6.94
N TRP A 154 28.88 -7.47 -6.74
CA TRP A 154 29.72 -6.99 -7.84
C TRP A 154 31.23 -7.28 -7.66
N ASP A 155 31.59 -8.04 -6.64
CA ASP A 155 33.00 -8.41 -6.42
C ASP A 155 33.60 -9.20 -7.60
N LYS A 156 32.73 -9.94 -8.30
CA LYS A 156 33.10 -10.80 -9.42
C LYS A 156 32.41 -10.39 -10.71
N ILE A 157 32.45 -9.08 -11.03
CA ILE A 157 31.96 -8.63 -12.33
C ILE A 157 32.82 -9.26 -13.45
N ASN A 158 32.17 -10.00 -14.33
CA ASN A 158 32.81 -10.63 -15.46
C ASN A 158 31.99 -10.42 -16.72
N ASN A 159 32.59 -9.93 -17.80
CA ASN A 159 31.89 -9.62 -19.05
C ASN A 159 30.65 -8.74 -18.89
N ASN A 160 30.68 -7.78 -17.95
CA ASN A 160 29.56 -6.92 -17.56
C ASN A 160 28.38 -7.68 -16.94
N GLU A 161 28.57 -8.92 -16.48
CA GLU A 161 27.58 -9.68 -15.75
C GLU A 161 27.80 -9.60 -14.25
N LEU A 162 26.71 -9.39 -13.51
CA LEU A 162 26.62 -9.36 -12.05
C LEU A 162 25.73 -10.48 -11.57
N LEU A 163 25.99 -10.93 -10.36
CA LEU A 163 25.14 -11.89 -9.66
C LEU A 163 24.08 -11.16 -8.83
N VAL A 164 22.83 -11.57 -8.96
CA VAL A 164 21.74 -11.06 -8.16
C VAL A 164 20.99 -12.18 -7.45
N PHE A 165 20.64 -11.92 -6.20
CA PHE A 165 19.77 -12.78 -5.40
C PHE A 165 18.49 -12.03 -5.08
N PHE A 166 17.36 -12.72 -5.20
CA PHE A 166 16.07 -12.25 -4.76
C PHE A 166 15.62 -13.12 -3.59
N ALA A 167 15.58 -12.52 -2.41
CA ALA A 167 15.20 -13.23 -1.19
C ALA A 167 13.78 -12.83 -0.78
N ASN A 168 12.95 -13.81 -0.47
CA ASN A 168 11.69 -13.64 0.19
C ASN A 168 11.84 -14.10 1.65
N SER A 169 11.93 -13.15 2.56
CA SER A 169 12.15 -13.43 3.98
C SER A 169 10.87 -13.74 4.76
N LYS A 170 9.69 -13.76 4.10
CA LYS A 170 8.43 -14.21 4.69
C LYS A 170 8.12 -15.67 4.33
N ASN A 171 8.47 -16.09 3.11
CA ASN A 171 8.21 -17.41 2.56
C ASN A 171 9.48 -18.25 2.40
N ASP A 172 10.60 -17.83 3.00
CA ASP A 172 11.89 -18.53 3.07
C ASP A 172 12.44 -18.99 1.71
N LYS A 173 12.16 -18.21 0.65
CA LYS A 173 12.58 -18.54 -0.71
C LYS A 173 13.75 -17.68 -1.15
N LEU A 174 14.67 -18.30 -1.87
CA LEU A 174 15.82 -17.63 -2.48
C LEU A 174 15.88 -17.96 -3.97
N TYR A 175 15.89 -16.91 -4.78
CA TYR A 175 16.13 -17.00 -6.22
C TYR A 175 17.47 -16.36 -6.55
N LYS A 176 18.06 -16.81 -7.65
CA LYS A 176 19.30 -16.31 -8.20
C LYS A 176 19.10 -16.01 -9.67
N ALA A 177 19.74 -14.94 -10.14
CA ALA A 177 19.75 -14.57 -11.55
C ALA A 177 21.07 -13.88 -11.90
N LYS A 178 21.27 -13.59 -13.19
CA LYS A 178 22.33 -12.75 -13.68
C LYS A 178 21.77 -11.43 -14.18
N ILE A 179 22.51 -10.37 -13.98
CA ILE A 179 22.22 -9.03 -14.52
C ILE A 179 23.35 -8.64 -15.43
N LYS A 180 23.02 -8.27 -16.67
CA LYS A 180 23.95 -7.66 -17.61
C LYS A 180 23.82 -6.15 -17.51
N VAL A 181 24.91 -5.47 -17.14
CA VAL A 181 25.03 -4.02 -17.10
C VAL A 181 25.60 -3.50 -18.41
N GLN A 182 25.39 -2.22 -18.72
CA GLN A 182 25.93 -1.60 -19.96
C GLN A 182 27.45 -1.70 -20.06
N SER A 183 28.14 -1.36 -18.96
CA SER A 183 29.59 -1.56 -18.83
C SER A 183 29.99 -1.48 -17.36
N GLU A 184 31.09 -2.11 -17.01
CA GLU A 184 31.68 -2.02 -15.69
C GLU A 184 31.98 -0.56 -15.30
N LYS A 185 32.51 0.24 -16.24
CA LYS A 185 32.80 1.67 -16.00
C LYS A 185 31.54 2.45 -15.62
N HIS A 186 30.41 2.24 -16.33
CA HIS A 186 29.11 2.86 -16.00
C HIS A 186 28.63 2.46 -14.61
N PHE A 187 28.72 1.17 -14.29
CA PHE A 187 28.37 0.66 -12.96
C PHE A 187 29.21 1.30 -11.86
N GLN A 188 30.55 1.37 -12.05
CA GLN A 188 31.44 2.00 -11.08
C GLN A 188 31.11 3.48 -10.87
N THR A 189 30.79 4.21 -11.94
CA THR A 189 30.52 5.65 -11.85
C THR A 189 29.17 5.93 -11.23
N ASN A 190 28.10 5.26 -11.68
CA ASN A 190 26.72 5.59 -11.35
C ASN A 190 26.22 4.88 -10.09
N ILE A 191 26.84 3.77 -9.69
CA ILE A 191 26.46 3.01 -8.52
C ILE A 191 27.51 3.12 -7.40
N VAL A 192 28.74 2.65 -7.66
CA VAL A 192 29.76 2.54 -6.59
C VAL A 192 30.24 3.91 -6.12
N THR A 193 30.44 4.87 -7.02
CA THR A 193 30.83 6.24 -6.64
C THR A 193 29.74 6.95 -5.86
N VAL A 194 28.47 6.78 -6.26
CA VAL A 194 27.32 7.32 -5.53
C VAL A 194 27.26 6.69 -4.14
N ALA A 195 27.41 5.37 -4.05
CA ALA A 195 27.38 4.65 -2.77
C ALA A 195 28.44 5.14 -1.77
N LYS A 196 29.67 5.51 -2.24
CA LYS A 196 30.73 6.05 -1.39
C LYS A 196 30.35 7.36 -0.70
N SER A 197 29.48 8.16 -1.31
CA SER A 197 29.02 9.44 -0.76
C SER A 197 27.87 9.31 0.25
N LEU A 198 27.25 8.14 0.36
CA LEU A 198 26.10 7.91 1.24
C LEU A 198 26.50 7.93 2.72
N PRO A 199 25.55 8.20 3.63
CA PRO A 199 25.75 8.12 5.08
C PRO A 199 26.27 6.77 5.53
N ASN A 200 27.01 6.76 6.64
CA ASN A 200 27.43 5.52 7.28
C ASN A 200 26.25 4.88 8.02
N TYR A 201 26.16 3.56 7.87
CA TYR A 201 25.26 2.71 8.63
C TYR A 201 26.05 1.78 9.53
N LEU A 202 25.36 1.22 10.51
CA LEU A 202 25.89 0.18 11.39
C LEU A 202 25.02 -1.06 11.27
N GLU A 203 25.67 -2.19 11.27
CA GLU A 203 25.03 -3.50 11.39
C GLU A 203 24.89 -3.83 12.87
N ILE A 204 23.68 -4.08 13.31
CA ILE A 204 23.36 -4.58 14.65
C ILE A 204 23.09 -6.08 14.50
N LYS A 205 24.09 -6.88 14.84
CA LYS A 205 24.01 -8.34 14.76
C LYS A 205 23.06 -8.90 15.80
N ARG A 206 22.28 -9.87 15.39
CA ARG A 206 21.31 -10.58 16.22
C ARG A 206 21.50 -12.08 16.05
N GLU A 207 21.51 -12.79 17.18
CA GLU A 207 21.60 -14.24 17.16
C GLU A 207 20.23 -14.85 16.81
N GLY A 208 20.19 -15.71 15.79
CA GLY A 208 18.96 -16.40 15.38
C GLY A 208 17.89 -15.50 14.73
N ALA A 209 18.22 -14.25 14.38
CA ALA A 209 17.28 -13.31 13.76
C ALA A 209 17.94 -12.45 12.68
N LYS A 210 17.13 -11.70 11.93
CA LYS A 210 17.59 -10.72 10.92
C LYS A 210 18.34 -9.59 11.59
N ASN A 211 19.52 -9.23 11.07
CA ASN A 211 20.27 -8.09 11.53
C ASN A 211 19.55 -6.78 11.20
N PHE A 212 19.74 -5.77 12.05
CA PHE A 212 19.30 -4.41 11.76
C PHE A 212 20.44 -3.60 11.14
N TYR A 213 20.09 -2.71 10.23
CA TYR A 213 21.01 -1.78 9.58
C TYR A 213 20.48 -0.38 9.77
N LEU A 214 21.14 0.41 10.60
CA LEU A 214 20.66 1.72 11.05
C LEU A 214 21.71 2.81 10.81
N PRO A 215 21.32 4.07 10.60
CA PRO A 215 22.22 5.19 10.49
C PRO A 215 23.14 5.30 11.71
N ALA A 216 24.44 5.44 11.44
CA ALA A 216 25.46 5.50 12.51
C ALA A 216 25.44 6.81 13.30
N LYS A 217 24.84 7.87 12.75
CA LYS A 217 24.75 9.21 13.34
C LYS A 217 23.30 9.66 13.40
N ASP A 218 23.07 10.69 14.18
CA ASP A 218 21.80 11.38 14.25
C ASP A 218 21.31 11.84 12.89
N ILE A 219 19.99 11.83 12.71
CA ILE A 219 19.34 12.19 11.47
C ILE A 219 18.61 13.53 11.67
N ASN A 220 18.89 14.49 10.81
CA ASN A 220 18.16 15.76 10.81
C ASN A 220 16.86 15.58 10.02
N ILE A 221 15.76 15.38 10.73
CA ILE A 221 14.40 15.28 10.18
C ILE A 221 13.55 16.35 10.87
N PRO A 222 13.08 17.39 10.14
CA PRO A 222 12.25 18.44 10.74
C PRO A 222 10.91 17.90 11.21
N LYS A 223 10.34 18.55 12.23
CA LYS A 223 8.95 18.43 12.60
C LYS A 223 8.12 19.34 11.68
N TYR A 224 7.02 18.83 11.16
CA TYR A 224 6.13 19.56 10.25
C TYR A 224 4.76 19.76 10.86
N THR A 225 4.14 20.91 10.57
CA THR A 225 2.73 21.16 10.85
C THR A 225 2.03 21.59 9.57
N TYR A 226 1.02 20.84 9.16
CA TYR A 226 0.23 21.05 7.95
C TYR A 226 -1.20 21.45 8.29
N ILE A 227 -1.75 22.35 7.48
CA ILE A 227 -3.19 22.50 7.38
C ILE A 227 -3.71 21.38 6.48
N VAL A 228 -4.82 20.76 6.87
CA VAL A 228 -5.47 19.72 6.10
C VAL A 228 -6.87 20.14 5.67
N ASP A 229 -7.18 19.88 4.41
CA ASP A 229 -8.51 20.09 3.84
C ASP A 229 -9.12 18.77 3.38
N PRO A 230 -10.42 18.59 3.52
CA PRO A 230 -11.09 17.43 2.96
C PRO A 230 -11.06 17.44 1.43
N ASP A 231 -10.98 16.29 0.82
CA ASP A 231 -11.19 16.14 -0.60
C ASP A 231 -12.67 16.36 -0.96
N PRO A 232 -13.00 16.89 -2.16
CA PRO A 232 -14.39 17.01 -2.59
C PRO A 232 -15.07 15.65 -2.68
N VAL A 233 -16.15 15.45 -1.91
CA VAL A 233 -16.88 14.16 -1.82
C VAL A 233 -17.42 13.69 -3.16
N ASP A 234 -17.89 14.59 -4.01
CA ASP A 234 -18.44 14.24 -5.32
C ASP A 234 -17.44 13.46 -6.19
N ARG A 235 -16.16 13.74 -6.08
CA ARG A 235 -15.13 13.00 -6.82
C ARG A 235 -15.11 11.53 -6.43
N TYR A 236 -15.19 11.23 -5.14
CA TYR A 236 -15.28 9.84 -4.65
C TYR A 236 -16.60 9.18 -5.00
N LYS A 237 -17.69 9.93 -4.94
CA LYS A 237 -19.00 9.44 -5.35
C LYS A 237 -19.01 9.01 -6.83
N TYR A 238 -18.40 9.82 -7.72
CA TYR A 238 -18.27 9.47 -9.13
C TYR A 238 -17.29 8.31 -9.39
N ALA A 239 -16.26 8.18 -8.56
CA ALA A 239 -15.27 7.12 -8.71
C ALA A 239 -15.76 5.75 -8.21
N LEU A 240 -16.58 5.73 -7.16
CA LEU A 240 -16.88 4.50 -6.42
C LEU A 240 -18.26 3.90 -6.72
N PHE A 241 -19.23 4.72 -7.17
CA PHE A 241 -20.56 4.25 -7.47
C PHE A 241 -20.79 4.10 -8.98
N SER A 242 -21.39 2.99 -9.38
CA SER A 242 -21.70 2.72 -10.80
C SER A 242 -22.69 3.75 -11.39
N ASN A 243 -23.62 4.26 -10.58
CA ASN A 243 -24.53 5.32 -10.96
C ASN A 243 -24.60 6.41 -9.87
N PRO A 244 -23.72 7.42 -9.93
CA PRO A 244 -23.67 8.47 -8.91
C PRO A 244 -24.97 9.30 -8.75
N LYS A 245 -25.85 9.29 -9.76
CA LYS A 245 -27.09 10.08 -9.77
C LYS A 245 -28.16 9.55 -8.82
N ILE A 246 -28.17 8.23 -8.55
CA ILE A 246 -29.14 7.59 -7.68
C ILE A 246 -28.65 7.45 -6.25
N VAL A 247 -27.41 7.85 -5.97
CA VAL A 247 -26.81 7.74 -4.63
C VAL A 247 -27.54 8.64 -3.65
N LYS A 248 -28.09 8.04 -2.60
CA LYS A 248 -28.76 8.74 -1.51
C LYS A 248 -27.72 9.21 -0.51
N HIS A 249 -27.86 10.43 -0.03
CA HIS A 249 -27.05 11.03 1.02
C HIS A 249 -27.83 11.11 2.32
N SER A 250 -27.22 10.69 3.41
CA SER A 250 -27.80 10.74 4.76
C SER A 250 -26.71 11.19 5.75
N PRO A 251 -26.74 12.43 6.20
CA PRO A 251 -25.83 12.91 7.24
C PRO A 251 -26.27 12.36 8.61
N ASP A 252 -25.31 12.07 9.45
CA ASP A 252 -25.51 11.74 10.86
C ASP A 252 -24.78 12.78 11.71
N GLU A 253 -25.54 13.76 12.21
CA GLU A 253 -25.01 14.88 12.97
C GLU A 253 -24.41 14.46 14.31
N VAL A 254 -24.90 13.37 14.90
CA VAL A 254 -24.44 12.86 16.20
C VAL A 254 -23.02 12.28 16.09
N THR A 255 -22.77 11.54 15.01
CA THR A 255 -21.46 10.87 14.80
C THR A 255 -20.53 11.65 13.91
N SER A 256 -20.94 12.82 13.38
CA SER A 256 -20.18 13.60 12.38
C SER A 256 -19.81 12.76 11.15
N THR A 257 -20.67 11.83 10.76
CA THR A 257 -20.49 10.96 9.60
C THR A 257 -21.48 11.28 8.51
N GLU A 258 -21.01 11.21 7.27
CA GLU A 258 -21.86 11.31 6.08
C GLU A 258 -21.91 9.97 5.38
N LYS A 259 -23.12 9.50 5.09
CA LYS A 259 -23.38 8.21 4.44
C LYS A 259 -23.92 8.43 3.04
N TYR A 260 -23.32 7.78 2.09
CA TYR A 260 -23.71 7.76 0.69
C TYR A 260 -23.99 6.32 0.29
N THR A 261 -25.20 6.01 -0.19
CA THR A 261 -25.58 4.63 -0.49
C THR A 261 -26.38 4.53 -1.78
N ASP A 262 -26.15 3.46 -2.50
CA ASP A 262 -27.07 2.89 -3.48
C ASP A 262 -27.56 1.51 -3.00
N ASP A 263 -28.22 0.71 -3.86
CA ASP A 263 -28.75 -0.59 -3.47
C ASP A 263 -27.66 -1.65 -3.15
N LYS A 264 -26.38 -1.38 -3.49
CA LYS A 264 -25.29 -2.36 -3.45
C LYS A 264 -24.07 -1.87 -2.68
N SER A 265 -23.93 -0.56 -2.49
CA SER A 265 -22.70 0.03 -1.97
C SER A 265 -22.99 1.07 -0.90
N LEU A 266 -22.08 1.16 0.06
CA LEU A 266 -22.09 2.17 1.11
C LEU A 266 -20.73 2.84 1.18
N MET A 267 -20.72 4.17 1.04
CA MET A 267 -19.56 5.01 1.35
C MET A 267 -19.88 5.82 2.61
N THR A 268 -19.00 5.74 3.60
CA THR A 268 -19.09 6.50 4.84
C THR A 268 -17.88 7.43 4.95
N ILE A 269 -18.12 8.70 5.17
CA ILE A 269 -17.09 9.70 5.44
C ILE A 269 -17.21 10.12 6.91
N ASP A 270 -16.15 9.91 7.68
CA ASP A 270 -16.03 10.44 9.03
C ASP A 270 -15.25 11.75 8.95
N VAL A 271 -15.95 12.86 9.08
CA VAL A 271 -15.37 14.21 8.93
C VAL A 271 -14.40 14.53 10.07
N THR A 272 -14.67 14.02 11.27
CA THR A 272 -13.82 14.23 12.46
C THR A 272 -12.54 13.40 12.38
N LYS A 273 -12.68 12.11 12.03
CA LYS A 273 -11.53 11.20 11.86
C LYS A 273 -10.84 11.38 10.52
N LYS A 274 -11.40 12.17 9.61
CA LYS A 274 -10.87 12.42 8.26
C LYS A 274 -10.58 11.14 7.47
N THR A 275 -11.55 10.22 7.47
CA THR A 275 -11.47 8.93 6.79
C THR A 275 -12.66 8.68 5.89
N LEU A 276 -12.41 7.95 4.80
CA LEU A 276 -13.43 7.44 3.90
C LEU A 276 -13.38 5.93 3.90
N ASN A 277 -14.55 5.31 4.09
CA ASN A 277 -14.76 3.88 4.04
C ASN A 277 -15.82 3.56 2.99
N PHE A 278 -15.47 2.74 2.00
CA PHE A 278 -16.40 2.25 0.99
C PHE A 278 -16.50 0.74 1.07
N VAL A 279 -17.73 0.21 0.99
CA VAL A 279 -18.01 -1.22 0.96
C VAL A 279 -19.05 -1.50 -0.12
N ASN A 280 -18.76 -2.47 -0.98
CA ASN A 280 -19.72 -3.02 -1.93
C ASN A 280 -20.23 -4.35 -1.42
N THR A 281 -21.49 -4.38 -0.97
CA THR A 281 -22.11 -5.56 -0.35
C THR A 281 -22.57 -6.62 -1.35
N SER A 282 -22.59 -6.28 -2.65
CA SER A 282 -22.96 -7.24 -3.71
C SER A 282 -21.83 -8.21 -4.07
N ILE A 283 -20.63 -7.94 -3.58
CA ILE A 283 -19.47 -8.79 -3.80
C ILE A 283 -19.41 -9.80 -2.68
N VAL A 284 -19.68 -11.04 -3.01
CA VAL A 284 -19.51 -12.19 -2.10
C VAL A 284 -18.05 -12.62 -2.16
N ASP A 285 -17.47 -13.02 -1.03
CA ASP A 285 -16.11 -13.54 -0.97
C ASP A 285 -15.93 -14.67 -2.00
N ASN A 286 -15.10 -14.43 -2.99
CA ASN A 286 -14.87 -15.37 -4.06
C ASN A 286 -14.03 -16.54 -3.56
N LYS A 287 -14.41 -17.75 -3.98
CA LYS A 287 -13.61 -18.96 -3.71
C LYS A 287 -12.33 -19.01 -4.54
N GLU A 288 -12.31 -18.33 -5.68
CA GLU A 288 -11.12 -18.22 -6.55
C GLU A 288 -10.38 -16.94 -6.21
N LYS A 289 -9.16 -17.09 -5.71
CA LYS A 289 -8.26 -15.96 -5.40
C LYS A 289 -7.48 -15.60 -6.66
N GLU A 290 -7.32 -14.30 -6.87
CA GLU A 290 -6.45 -13.81 -7.93
C GLU A 290 -4.98 -14.10 -7.62
N LEU A 291 -4.13 -14.09 -8.64
CA LEU A 291 -2.68 -14.14 -8.45
C LEU A 291 -2.19 -12.88 -7.73
N GLU A 292 -1.10 -13.00 -6.99
CA GLU A 292 -0.54 -11.84 -6.26
C GLU A 292 -0.19 -10.68 -7.20
N SER A 293 0.36 -10.98 -8.38
CA SER A 293 0.69 -9.98 -9.40
C SER A 293 -0.54 -9.25 -9.90
N ASP A 294 -1.62 -9.97 -10.22
CA ASP A 294 -2.86 -9.39 -10.73
C ASP A 294 -3.55 -8.57 -9.65
N LEU A 295 -3.58 -9.06 -8.42
CA LEU A 295 -4.16 -8.35 -7.28
C LEU A 295 -3.49 -6.97 -7.07
N ILE A 296 -2.16 -6.91 -7.09
CA ILE A 296 -1.42 -5.65 -6.94
C ILE A 296 -1.70 -4.72 -8.12
N LEU A 297 -1.68 -5.24 -9.36
CA LEU A 297 -1.94 -4.44 -10.56
C LEU A 297 -3.37 -3.92 -10.60
N ASN A 298 -4.35 -4.75 -10.29
CA ASN A 298 -5.77 -4.39 -10.30
C ASN A 298 -6.08 -3.32 -9.26
N THR A 299 -5.57 -3.47 -8.04
CA THR A 299 -5.77 -2.46 -6.98
C THR A 299 -5.04 -1.16 -7.27
N PHE A 300 -3.82 -1.22 -7.84
CA PHE A 300 -3.10 -0.04 -8.32
C PHE A 300 -3.89 0.68 -9.43
N ASN A 301 -4.33 -0.06 -10.46
CA ASN A 301 -5.08 0.50 -11.58
C ASN A 301 -6.37 1.16 -11.10
N PHE A 302 -7.12 0.49 -10.22
CA PHE A 302 -8.33 1.05 -9.63
C PHE A 302 -8.07 2.42 -8.97
N ILE A 303 -7.05 2.54 -8.11
CA ILE A 303 -6.74 3.82 -7.46
C ILE A 303 -6.26 4.84 -8.50
N ASN A 304 -5.47 4.40 -9.49
CA ASN A 304 -4.86 5.26 -10.50
C ASN A 304 -5.89 5.84 -11.48
N GLU A 305 -6.90 5.06 -11.88
CA GLU A 305 -7.95 5.46 -12.83
C GLU A 305 -8.76 6.66 -12.35
N HIS A 306 -9.04 6.75 -11.06
CA HIS A 306 -9.75 7.89 -10.48
C HIS A 306 -8.81 8.94 -9.84
N GLY A 307 -7.48 8.80 -10.02
CA GLY A 307 -6.49 9.71 -9.45
C GLY A 307 -6.51 9.72 -7.93
N GLY A 308 -6.72 8.57 -7.31
CA GLY A 308 -6.86 8.43 -5.86
C GLY A 308 -5.58 8.62 -5.05
N TRP A 309 -4.44 8.93 -5.69
CA TRP A 309 -3.17 9.17 -5.01
C TRP A 309 -3.08 10.62 -4.49
N THR A 310 -3.80 10.94 -3.42
CA THR A 310 -3.87 12.30 -2.85
C THR A 310 -2.66 12.69 -1.99
N GLY A 311 -1.62 11.86 -1.98
CA GLY A 311 -0.35 12.05 -1.28
C GLY A 311 0.74 11.13 -1.84
N ASP A 312 1.94 11.11 -1.27
CA ASP A 312 2.96 10.11 -1.61
C ASP A 312 2.65 8.78 -0.92
N PHE A 313 1.76 7.99 -1.53
CA PHE A 313 1.47 6.63 -1.07
C PHE A 313 2.38 5.65 -1.80
N ARG A 314 2.93 4.69 -1.06
CA ARG A 314 3.80 3.64 -1.58
C ARG A 314 3.26 2.28 -1.17
N TYR A 315 3.42 1.29 -2.04
CA TYR A 315 3.06 -0.09 -1.77
C TYR A 315 3.68 -0.54 -0.44
N ASN A 316 2.86 -1.08 0.43
CA ASN A 316 3.27 -1.54 1.73
C ASN A 316 3.25 -3.06 1.84
N GLU A 317 2.09 -3.68 1.62
CA GLU A 317 1.92 -5.10 1.83
C GLU A 317 0.74 -5.65 1.03
N VAL A 318 0.81 -6.94 0.69
CA VAL A 318 -0.30 -7.75 0.20
C VAL A 318 -0.64 -8.84 1.21
N ASP A 319 -1.91 -8.92 1.58
CA ASP A 319 -2.50 -10.05 2.28
C ASP A 319 -3.30 -10.87 1.27
N TYR A 320 -2.65 -11.87 0.73
CA TYR A 320 -3.21 -12.73 -0.30
C TYR A 320 -4.40 -13.55 0.22
N GLY A 321 -4.39 -13.89 1.51
CA GLY A 321 -5.48 -14.61 2.18
C GLY A 321 -6.80 -13.86 2.13
N ASN A 322 -6.75 -12.55 2.38
CA ASN A 322 -7.88 -11.65 2.41
C ASN A 322 -8.05 -10.83 1.12
N GLN A 323 -7.27 -11.09 0.07
CA GLN A 323 -7.24 -10.34 -1.18
C GLN A 323 -7.11 -8.82 -0.93
N LYS A 324 -6.24 -8.46 0.01
CA LYS A 324 -6.03 -7.08 0.48
C LYS A 324 -4.67 -6.57 0.03
N VAL A 325 -4.64 -5.33 -0.47
CA VAL A 325 -3.39 -4.59 -0.72
C VAL A 325 -3.42 -3.28 0.06
N THR A 326 -2.28 -2.94 0.68
CA THR A 326 -2.13 -1.71 1.45
C THR A 326 -1.06 -0.81 0.85
N TYR A 327 -1.28 0.50 0.98
CA TYR A 327 -0.36 1.54 0.54
C TYR A 327 -0.16 2.54 1.68
N GLN A 328 1.08 2.66 2.15
CA GLN A 328 1.46 3.55 3.25
C GLN A 328 1.75 4.96 2.75
N MET A 329 1.29 5.97 3.48
CA MET A 329 1.66 7.37 3.26
C MET A 329 3.13 7.60 3.59
N TYR A 330 3.79 8.40 2.77
CA TYR A 330 5.15 8.91 2.98
C TYR A 330 5.16 10.43 2.94
N LEU A 331 6.06 11.01 3.71
CA LEU A 331 6.39 12.43 3.67
C LEU A 331 7.92 12.57 3.79
N GLU A 332 8.55 13.37 2.90
CA GLU A 332 10.00 13.56 2.89
C GLU A 332 10.76 12.22 3.00
N ASP A 333 10.31 11.24 2.23
CA ASP A 333 10.87 9.89 2.16
C ASP A 333 10.76 9.04 3.44
N GLN A 334 10.03 9.51 4.45
CA GLN A 334 9.76 8.78 5.67
C GLN A 334 8.32 8.26 5.68
N PRO A 335 8.05 7.03 6.15
CA PRO A 335 6.69 6.55 6.34
C PRO A 335 5.99 7.36 7.44
N VAL A 336 4.70 7.57 7.25
CA VAL A 336 3.86 8.27 8.24
C VAL A 336 2.95 7.27 8.92
N PHE A 337 2.99 7.23 10.25
CA PHE A 337 2.18 6.35 11.09
C PHE A 337 1.21 7.15 11.95
N SER A 338 0.20 6.49 12.47
CA SER A 338 -0.77 7.07 13.40
C SER A 338 -1.10 6.10 14.52
N ASP A 339 -0.94 6.53 15.76
CA ASP A 339 -1.32 5.75 16.94
C ASP A 339 -2.84 5.65 17.12
N ARG A 340 -3.58 6.58 16.53
CA ARG A 340 -5.04 6.65 16.67
C ARG A 340 -5.78 5.78 15.68
N LEU A 341 -5.39 5.85 14.42
CA LEU A 341 -6.14 5.20 13.35
C LEU A 341 -5.26 4.97 12.11
N VAL A 342 -5.03 3.72 11.77
CA VAL A 342 -4.22 3.32 10.61
C VAL A 342 -4.74 3.94 9.31
N THR A 343 -6.07 4.04 9.14
CA THR A 343 -6.71 4.63 7.96
C THR A 343 -6.40 6.12 7.75
N LEU A 344 -5.79 6.82 8.72
CA LEU A 344 -5.29 8.19 8.52
C LEU A 344 -4.05 8.25 7.64
N THR A 345 -3.29 7.17 7.57
CA THR A 345 -1.98 7.15 6.90
C THR A 345 -1.82 6.00 5.92
N GLU A 346 -2.86 5.17 5.77
CA GLU A 346 -2.85 4.00 4.90
C GLU A 346 -4.08 3.96 3.99
N ILE A 347 -3.87 3.59 2.74
CA ILE A 347 -4.94 3.16 1.83
C ILE A 347 -4.98 1.64 1.87
N SER A 348 -6.15 1.07 2.20
CA SER A 348 -6.42 -0.37 2.16
C SER A 348 -7.47 -0.69 1.12
N THR A 349 -7.16 -1.58 0.19
CA THR A 349 -8.06 -2.07 -0.86
C THR A 349 -8.30 -3.55 -0.69
N TYR A 350 -9.54 -3.98 -0.84
CA TYR A 350 -9.92 -5.39 -0.89
C TYR A 350 -10.56 -5.68 -2.24
N TRP A 351 -10.11 -6.73 -2.87
CA TRP A 351 -10.52 -7.10 -4.22
C TRP A 351 -11.40 -8.35 -4.21
N GLY A 352 -12.34 -8.43 -5.11
CA GLY A 352 -13.17 -9.62 -5.31
C GLY A 352 -14.08 -9.47 -6.52
N ASN A 353 -14.30 -10.54 -7.27
CA ASN A 353 -15.12 -10.55 -8.48
C ASN A 353 -14.73 -9.42 -9.46
N ASP A 354 -13.45 -9.28 -9.77
CA ASP A 354 -12.88 -8.30 -10.71
C ASP A 354 -13.16 -6.82 -10.36
N ARG A 355 -13.43 -6.52 -9.07
CA ARG A 355 -13.67 -5.15 -8.61
C ARG A 355 -13.36 -4.96 -7.13
N ILE A 356 -13.34 -3.70 -6.70
CA ILE A 356 -13.17 -3.36 -5.29
C ILE A 356 -14.39 -3.77 -4.47
N SER A 357 -14.17 -4.59 -3.42
CA SER A 357 -15.16 -4.95 -2.41
C SER A 357 -15.15 -3.99 -1.23
N LYS A 358 -13.94 -3.55 -0.78
CA LYS A 358 -13.78 -2.54 0.27
C LYS A 358 -12.63 -1.61 -0.07
N TYR A 359 -12.79 -0.33 0.28
CA TYR A 359 -11.79 0.71 0.07
C TYR A 359 -11.77 1.66 1.26
N TYR A 360 -10.69 1.63 2.03
CA TYR A 360 -10.49 2.44 3.22
C TYR A 360 -9.31 3.35 2.99
N ARG A 361 -9.46 4.66 3.32
CA ARG A 361 -8.41 5.62 3.04
C ARG A 361 -8.53 6.91 3.86
N PRO A 362 -7.45 7.70 3.92
CA PRO A 362 -7.53 9.09 4.36
C PRO A 362 -8.48 9.91 3.48
N TYR A 363 -9.22 10.83 4.10
CA TYR A 363 -10.11 11.78 3.45
C TYR A 363 -9.64 13.20 3.71
N TYR A 364 -8.41 13.50 3.32
CA TYR A 364 -7.80 14.82 3.42
C TYR A 364 -6.62 14.99 2.47
N LYS A 365 -6.25 16.25 2.24
CA LYS A 365 -5.00 16.66 1.57
C LYS A 365 -4.20 17.57 2.47
N LEU A 366 -2.88 17.48 2.38
CA LEU A 366 -1.95 18.45 2.96
C LEU A 366 -1.85 19.64 1.99
N VAL A 367 -2.40 20.81 2.34
CA VAL A 367 -2.62 21.90 1.37
C VAL A 367 -1.76 23.12 1.58
N SER A 368 -1.00 23.21 2.64
CA SER A 368 -0.18 24.41 2.92
C SER A 368 1.31 24.09 2.84
N ILE A 369 2.12 25.15 2.67
CA ILE A 369 3.53 25.08 3.00
C ILE A 369 3.61 24.82 4.51
N PRO A 370 4.22 23.72 4.96
CA PRO A 370 4.23 23.40 6.38
C PRO A 370 5.02 24.40 7.19
N ALA A 371 4.56 24.67 8.40
CA ALA A 371 5.48 25.19 9.41
C ALA A 371 6.54 24.11 9.66
N ARG A 372 7.81 24.48 9.54
CA ARG A 372 8.95 23.60 9.67
C ARG A 372 9.75 24.00 10.89
N ASN A 373 9.82 23.14 11.88
CA ASN A 373 10.68 23.31 13.05
C ASN A 373 11.87 22.36 12.94
N GLU A 374 13.01 22.81 13.44
CA GLU A 374 14.18 21.93 13.53
C GLU A 374 13.83 20.67 14.33
N GLY A 375 14.24 19.51 13.80
CA GLY A 375 14.06 18.21 14.44
C GLY A 375 15.31 17.36 14.24
N LYS A 376 15.63 16.61 15.26
CA LYS A 376 16.78 15.71 15.28
C LYS A 376 16.34 14.37 15.86
N LEU A 377 16.48 13.33 15.08
CA LEU A 377 16.26 11.97 15.53
C LEU A 377 17.59 11.38 15.98
N MET A 378 17.62 10.75 17.15
CA MET A 378 18.81 10.10 17.69
C MET A 378 19.39 9.06 16.71
N SER A 379 20.65 8.73 16.87
CA SER A 379 21.34 7.72 16.06
C SER A 379 20.71 6.33 16.21
N GLY A 380 20.97 5.45 15.23
CA GLY A 380 20.52 4.07 15.30
C GLY A 380 21.01 3.32 16.55
N PRO A 381 22.29 3.42 16.93
CA PRO A 381 22.80 2.82 18.18
C PRO A 381 22.06 3.27 19.44
N GLU A 382 21.80 4.57 19.58
CA GLU A 382 21.06 5.10 20.73
C GLU A 382 19.61 4.61 20.76
N ALA A 383 18.96 4.48 19.58
CA ALA A 383 17.63 3.92 19.49
C ALA A 383 17.60 2.43 19.91
N ILE A 384 18.63 1.67 19.56
CA ILE A 384 18.79 0.27 19.98
C ILE A 384 18.97 0.14 21.49
N GLU A 385 19.82 0.99 22.10
CA GLU A 385 20.01 1.00 23.56
C GLU A 385 18.67 1.23 24.26
N LYS A 386 17.93 2.28 23.85
CA LYS A 386 16.61 2.57 24.43
C LYS A 386 15.58 1.45 24.23
N LEU A 387 15.63 0.74 23.11
CA LEU A 387 14.74 -0.41 22.89
C LEU A 387 15.10 -1.60 23.77
N LYS A 388 16.39 -1.81 24.04
CA LYS A 388 16.86 -2.87 24.94
C LYS A 388 16.56 -2.59 26.41
N ASP A 389 16.51 -1.30 26.81
CA ASP A 389 16.20 -0.87 28.17
C ASP A 389 14.70 -0.95 28.49
N ARG A 390 13.85 -1.25 27.51
CA ARG A 390 12.41 -1.41 27.73
C ARG A 390 12.09 -2.78 28.34
N GLU A 391 11.38 -2.78 29.45
CA GLU A 391 10.96 -3.98 30.17
C GLU A 391 9.68 -4.61 29.61
N ASP A 392 8.87 -3.82 28.88
CA ASP A 392 7.57 -4.23 28.34
C ASP A 392 7.64 -4.96 27.01
N ILE A 393 8.80 -4.97 26.35
CA ILE A 393 9.05 -5.67 25.09
C ILE A 393 10.32 -6.53 25.18
N LYS A 394 10.36 -7.58 24.39
CA LYS A 394 11.60 -8.35 24.17
C LYS A 394 12.27 -7.86 22.89
N PHE A 395 13.51 -7.43 23.00
CA PHE A 395 14.28 -6.94 21.85
C PHE A 395 14.39 -7.99 20.72
N GLU A 396 14.40 -9.26 21.09
CA GLU A 396 14.43 -10.40 20.15
C GLU A 396 13.18 -10.52 19.32
N ASP A 397 12.02 -10.05 19.80
CA ASP A 397 10.74 -10.12 19.08
C ASP A 397 10.59 -8.99 18.06
N ILE A 398 11.49 -8.01 18.05
CA ILE A 398 11.44 -6.89 17.11
C ILE A 398 11.80 -7.42 15.70
N GLU A 399 10.90 -7.25 14.75
CA GLU A 399 11.08 -7.70 13.36
C GLU A 399 11.80 -6.67 12.51
N GLU A 400 11.50 -5.38 12.72
CA GLU A 400 12.05 -4.28 11.94
C GLU A 400 12.11 -2.98 12.75
N ILE A 401 13.06 -2.09 12.39
CA ILE A 401 13.22 -0.75 12.97
C ILE A 401 13.39 0.25 11.83
N ARG A 402 12.58 1.35 11.88
CA ARG A 402 12.62 2.44 10.88
C ARG A 402 12.46 3.81 11.53
N SER A 403 13.06 4.83 10.91
CA SER A 403 12.64 6.21 11.15
C SER A 403 11.31 6.48 10.40
N GLY A 404 10.49 7.35 10.93
CA GLY A 404 9.22 7.74 10.35
C GLY A 404 8.63 8.96 11.03
N PHE A 405 7.42 9.34 10.64
CA PHE A 405 6.65 10.38 11.32
C PHE A 405 5.48 9.77 12.07
N ASN A 406 5.24 10.23 13.28
CA ASN A 406 3.95 10.05 13.94
C ASN A 406 3.05 11.25 13.63
N VAL A 407 1.85 10.99 13.08
CA VAL A 407 0.86 12.05 12.87
C VAL A 407 -0.01 12.20 14.09
N THR A 408 -0.03 13.40 14.64
CA THR A 408 -0.92 13.80 15.74
C THR A 408 -1.83 14.94 15.29
N THR A 409 -3.04 14.96 15.83
CA THR A 409 -3.97 16.08 15.68
C THR A 409 -3.97 16.89 16.95
N ASP A 410 -3.78 18.17 16.82
CA ASP A 410 -3.83 19.11 17.95
C ASP A 410 -5.29 19.51 18.27
N VAL A 411 -5.48 20.47 19.18
CA VAL A 411 -6.77 21.08 19.54
C VAL A 411 -7.55 21.52 18.27
N ASN A 412 -6.85 22.00 17.25
CA ASN A 412 -7.44 22.28 15.95
C ASN A 412 -7.44 21.03 15.07
N PRO A 413 -8.61 20.45 14.74
CA PRO A 413 -8.71 19.22 13.96
C PRO A 413 -8.25 19.38 12.49
N ASN A 414 -8.00 20.60 12.05
CA ASN A 414 -7.47 20.89 10.72
C ASN A 414 -5.95 21.08 10.70
N LEU A 415 -5.28 20.88 11.83
CA LEU A 415 -3.82 20.90 11.92
C LEU A 415 -3.29 19.51 12.21
N PHE A 416 -2.43 19.02 11.33
CA PHE A 416 -1.69 17.78 11.55
C PHE A 416 -0.24 18.10 11.84
N THR A 417 0.23 17.60 12.98
CA THR A 417 1.64 17.65 13.36
C THR A 417 2.27 16.29 13.07
N LEU A 418 3.36 16.32 12.29
CA LEU A 418 4.16 15.15 11.94
C LEU A 418 5.48 15.24 12.69
N GLU A 419 5.63 14.39 13.69
CA GLU A 419 6.79 14.35 14.56
C GLU A 419 7.71 13.18 14.17
N PRO A 420 9.02 13.44 13.92
CA PRO A 420 9.95 12.39 13.58
C PRO A 420 10.23 11.49 14.78
N MET A 421 10.08 10.17 14.57
CA MET A 421 10.27 9.16 15.61
C MET A 421 10.94 7.91 15.05
N TRP A 422 11.51 7.09 15.91
CA TRP A 422 11.84 5.71 15.61
C TRP A 422 10.61 4.84 15.80
N PHE A 423 10.36 3.97 14.84
CA PHE A 423 9.31 2.95 14.86
C PHE A 423 9.95 1.56 14.85
N TYR A 424 9.32 0.62 15.54
CA TYR A 424 9.67 -0.79 15.53
C TYR A 424 8.42 -1.63 15.32
N SER A 425 8.58 -2.81 14.71
CA SER A 425 7.46 -3.74 14.51
C SER A 425 7.66 -5.01 15.33
N ILE A 426 6.55 -5.47 15.95
CA ILE A 426 6.41 -6.77 16.62
C ILE A 426 5.11 -7.40 16.15
N ASN A 427 5.16 -8.64 15.67
CA ASN A 427 4.02 -9.37 15.10
C ASN A 427 3.26 -8.55 14.04
N GLY A 428 4.00 -7.85 13.18
CA GLY A 428 3.46 -7.01 12.10
C GLY A 428 2.80 -5.70 12.56
N LYS A 429 2.82 -5.38 13.85
CA LYS A 429 2.30 -4.11 14.38
C LYS A 429 3.43 -3.13 14.59
N TRP A 430 3.24 -1.89 14.12
CA TRP A 430 4.17 -0.80 14.29
C TRP A 430 3.85 -0.01 15.56
N GLU A 431 4.88 0.22 16.37
CA GLU A 431 4.87 1.08 17.56
C GLU A 431 6.03 2.06 17.49
N HIS A 432 5.93 3.19 18.19
CA HIS A 432 7.01 4.16 18.21
C HIS A 432 7.81 4.11 19.52
N LEU A 433 9.07 4.44 19.40
CA LEU A 433 9.93 4.73 20.53
C LEU A 433 9.68 6.18 20.95
N SER A 434 8.97 6.37 22.07
CA SER A 434 8.69 7.71 22.59
C SER A 434 9.99 8.46 22.86
N PRO A 435 10.09 9.75 22.49
CA PRO A 435 11.20 10.57 22.93
C PRO A 435 11.19 10.60 24.46
N VAL A 436 12.31 10.24 25.10
CA VAL A 436 12.47 10.47 26.54
C VAL A 436 12.49 11.97 26.72
N ILE A 437 11.43 12.53 27.26
CA ILE A 437 11.42 13.91 27.75
C ILE A 437 12.40 13.93 28.93
N ALA A 438 13.58 14.48 28.70
CA ALA A 438 14.54 14.69 29.77
C ALA A 438 13.92 15.67 30.80
N GLY A 439 13.45 15.15 31.92
CA GLY A 439 12.91 15.91 33.03
C GLY A 439 11.47 16.36 32.88
N GLY A 440 10.52 15.51 33.25
CA GLY A 440 9.12 15.85 33.40
C GLY A 440 8.37 14.69 34.08
N GLU A 441 7.89 14.95 35.25
CA GLU A 441 7.07 14.05 36.07
C GLU A 441 5.94 13.42 35.24
N GLN A 442 5.73 12.12 35.44
CA GLN A 442 4.49 11.46 35.07
C GLN A 442 3.33 12.18 35.76
N ILE A 443 2.62 13.03 35.05
CA ILE A 443 1.32 13.50 35.51
C ILE A 443 0.35 12.35 35.23
N GLY A 444 0.18 11.50 36.25
CA GLY A 444 -0.92 10.55 36.28
C GLY A 444 -2.23 11.34 36.26
N LEU A 445 -3.03 11.11 35.26
CA LEU A 445 -4.45 11.47 35.31
C LEU A 445 -5.18 10.35 36.02
N GLU A 446 -5.60 10.63 37.27
CA GLU A 446 -6.67 9.92 37.95
C GLU A 446 -8.02 10.10 37.21
#